data_c33a69d8862dd0bbae75009f5bf4ff85
#
_entry.id   c33a69d8862dd0bbae75009f5bf4ff85
#
_cell.length_a   1.000
_cell.length_b   1.000
_cell.length_c   1.000
_cell.angle_alpha   90.00
_cell.angle_beta   90.00
_cell.angle_gamma   90.00
#
_symmetry.space_group_name_H-M   'P 1'
#
loop_
_entity.id
_entity.type
_entity.pdbx_description
1 polymer ?
#
loop_
_entity_poly.entity_id
_entity_poly.type
_entity_poly.pdbx_seq_one_letter_code
_entity_poly.pdbx_strand_id
1 'polypeptide(L)'
;MIAHPIATRASHRRGRRTTAAMLLTLPWLAGCMVGPDYQKPLMALPASWSNNGATQPTRPPELAHWWSRLNDPLLDSLIEEAVAGNLDVASAKARIREARASYRQSTGALLPSSDGSGSSQRSKSNGAGSGGSNTAWNYQAGFDATWELDLFGGNRRTAEAARYGIDAAEEDLRNTLLTLIGDVASNYVNLRGYQARIALAQRTASSQRETADITRNKFEAGAASSLDVANATGQAANTEATIPSLRTSYAEALHRLGVLTGQAPSALESKLKKSKPIPRPKLPIPTGIPAEILNTRPDVRMAERQLAQYTARVGAAEADRFPSVSLLGNIATSGAQIGDLADHSSIAWSFGPSLSVPLFHGGQLAAAADVARAQRDQYFIAYKSSVLNALEEVENAIVGLSQERIRYGKLATSTQAYRQAADLARTLYKSGSSSFLDVLDAERSLYSAEDALLASRVEITQDYIALQKALGGGWDGRVRIDEPAIVDRPKTRPVVFVQH
;
A
#
# COMPACT_ATOMS: atom_id res chain seq x y z
N MET A 1 -97.24 18.03 -37.14
CA MET A 1 -96.70 16.82 -37.77
C MET A 1 -95.24 16.69 -37.39
N ILE A 2 -94.99 15.70 -36.66
CA ILE A 2 -93.72 14.99 -36.43
C ILE A 2 -92.53 15.82 -36.00
N ALA A 3 -92.23 15.87 -34.66
CA ALA A 3 -90.99 16.26 -34.06
C ALA A 3 -90.17 15.02 -33.64
N HIS A 4 -88.88 15.03 -33.88
CA HIS A 4 -87.93 14.05 -33.33
C HIS A 4 -87.02 14.73 -32.32
N PRO A 5 -86.69 14.09 -31.17
CA PRO A 5 -85.74 14.64 -30.25
C PRO A 5 -84.33 14.07 -30.50
N ILE A 6 -83.37 14.93 -30.39
CA ILE A 6 -81.91 14.65 -30.46
C ILE A 6 -81.40 14.33 -29.11
N ALA A 7 -80.77 13.13 -28.94
CA ALA A 7 -80.10 12.70 -27.74
C ALA A 7 -78.67 13.27 -27.69
N THR A 8 -78.32 14.01 -26.67
CA THR A 8 -76.96 14.51 -26.41
C THR A 8 -76.13 13.47 -25.63
N ARG A 9 -75.04 13.02 -26.26
CA ARG A 9 -73.97 12.25 -25.62
C ARG A 9 -73.07 13.17 -24.81
N ALA A 10 -73.03 13.00 -23.49
CA ALA A 10 -72.04 13.59 -22.61
C ALA A 10 -70.77 12.77 -22.67
N SER A 11 -69.66 13.41 -23.06
CA SER A 11 -68.38 12.80 -23.32
C SER A 11 -67.48 12.67 -22.05
N HIS A 12 -66.91 11.53 -21.86
CA HIS A 12 -65.82 11.22 -20.97
C HIS A 12 -64.57 12.10 -21.23
N ARG A 13 -64.36 13.19 -20.51
CA ARG A 13 -63.15 14.00 -20.53
C ARG A 13 -62.50 14.24 -19.17
N ARG A 14 -62.82 13.48 -18.15
CA ARG A 14 -62.26 13.67 -16.79
C ARG A 14 -61.01 12.80 -16.46
N GLY A 15 -60.68 11.74 -17.21
CA GLY A 15 -59.57 10.83 -16.93
C GLY A 15 -58.17 11.26 -17.40
N ARG A 16 -58.03 12.23 -18.30
CA ARG A 16 -56.73 12.61 -18.89
C ARG A 16 -55.98 13.74 -18.17
N ARG A 17 -56.60 14.48 -17.25
CA ARG A 17 -55.96 15.59 -16.52
C ARG A 17 -55.25 15.13 -15.24
N THR A 18 -55.62 14.05 -14.63
CA THR A 18 -54.99 13.51 -13.43
C THR A 18 -53.70 12.72 -13.71
N THR A 19 -53.60 12.04 -14.85
CA THR A 19 -52.36 11.36 -15.29
C THR A 19 -51.29 12.30 -15.76
N ALA A 20 -51.64 13.45 -16.36
CA ALA A 20 -50.68 14.47 -16.80
C ALA A 20 -50.06 15.25 -15.61
N ALA A 21 -50.80 15.46 -14.52
CA ALA A 21 -50.27 16.09 -13.31
C ALA A 21 -49.27 15.22 -12.54
N MET A 22 -49.42 13.89 -12.58
CA MET A 22 -48.51 12.93 -11.91
C MET A 22 -47.20 12.74 -12.69
N LEU A 23 -47.15 12.97 -13.98
CA LEU A 23 -45.95 12.91 -14.84
C LEU A 23 -45.10 14.18 -14.82
N LEU A 24 -45.66 15.31 -14.40
CA LEU A 24 -44.92 16.60 -14.30
C LEU A 24 -44.18 16.78 -12.95
N THR A 25 -44.44 15.94 -11.96
CA THR A 25 -43.77 15.98 -10.67
C THR A 25 -42.54 15.07 -10.57
N LEU A 26 -42.29 14.18 -11.55
CA LEU A 26 -41.12 13.28 -11.57
C LEU A 26 -39.74 13.98 -11.71
N PRO A 27 -39.58 15.12 -12.44
CA PRO A 27 -38.26 15.75 -12.52
C PRO A 27 -37.77 16.40 -11.23
N TRP A 28 -38.66 16.66 -10.25
CA TRP A 28 -38.31 17.27 -8.96
C TRP A 28 -37.77 16.26 -7.94
N LEU A 29 -37.84 14.97 -8.27
CA LEU A 29 -37.28 13.87 -7.47
C LEU A 29 -35.84 13.51 -7.88
N ALA A 30 -35.20 14.26 -8.79
CA ALA A 30 -33.77 14.23 -8.96
C ALA A 30 -33.14 14.80 -7.67
N GLY A 31 -33.00 13.96 -6.64
CA GLY A 31 -32.55 14.31 -5.33
C GLY A 31 -31.20 15.04 -5.40
N CYS A 32 -31.18 16.27 -4.89
CA CYS A 32 -29.95 17.05 -4.77
C CYS A 32 -29.02 16.34 -3.78
N MET A 33 -27.87 15.87 -4.23
CA MET A 33 -26.80 15.45 -3.33
C MET A 33 -26.25 16.68 -2.62
N VAL A 34 -26.33 16.72 -1.29
CA VAL A 34 -25.77 17.81 -0.50
C VAL A 34 -24.28 17.59 -0.22
N GLY A 35 -23.62 18.67 0.22
CA GLY A 35 -22.20 18.68 0.53
C GLY A 35 -21.28 18.87 -0.70
N PRO A 36 -19.98 18.97 -0.50
CA PRO A 36 -19.01 19.26 -1.55
C PRO A 36 -18.77 18.06 -2.46
N ASP A 37 -18.65 18.31 -3.75
CA ASP A 37 -18.10 17.35 -4.70
C ASP A 37 -16.58 17.39 -4.67
N TYR A 38 -15.95 16.20 -4.79
CA TYR A 38 -14.50 16.13 -4.83
C TYR A 38 -13.97 16.75 -6.13
N GLN A 39 -12.97 17.63 -5.98
CA GLN A 39 -12.18 18.16 -7.08
C GLN A 39 -10.70 17.99 -6.74
N LYS A 40 -9.92 17.46 -7.70
CA LYS A 40 -8.49 17.26 -7.50
C LYS A 40 -7.81 18.61 -7.26
N PRO A 41 -7.12 18.80 -6.11
CA PRO A 41 -6.43 20.06 -5.82
C PRO A 41 -5.31 20.33 -6.83
N LEU A 42 -5.22 21.57 -7.29
CA LEU A 42 -4.10 22.03 -8.10
C LEU A 42 -2.90 22.29 -7.19
N MET A 43 -1.78 21.61 -7.46
CA MET A 43 -0.53 21.80 -6.73
C MET A 43 0.45 22.59 -7.59
N ALA A 44 1.04 23.64 -7.02
CA ALA A 44 2.15 24.35 -7.65
C ALA A 44 3.41 23.49 -7.57
N LEU A 45 3.86 22.97 -8.70
CA LEU A 45 5.04 22.11 -8.82
C LEU A 45 6.13 22.81 -9.60
N PRO A 46 7.43 22.54 -9.31
CA PRO A 46 8.55 23.02 -10.13
C PRO A 46 8.43 22.50 -11.56
N ALA A 47 8.86 23.31 -12.53
CA ALA A 47 8.84 22.90 -13.94
C ALA A 47 9.97 21.90 -14.29
N SER A 48 11.04 21.86 -13.49
CA SER A 48 12.19 20.97 -13.67
C SER A 48 12.82 20.62 -12.32
N TRP A 49 13.58 19.52 -12.28
CA TRP A 49 14.39 19.16 -11.13
C TRP A 49 15.57 20.14 -10.97
N SER A 50 15.90 20.51 -9.71
CA SER A 50 16.93 21.53 -9.42
C SER A 50 18.32 21.11 -9.87
N ASN A 51 18.63 19.83 -9.84
CA ASN A 51 19.95 19.27 -10.15
C ASN A 51 20.01 18.55 -11.50
N ASN A 52 19.03 18.74 -12.37
CA ASN A 52 19.11 18.28 -13.74
C ASN A 52 20.14 19.14 -14.49
N GLY A 53 21.37 18.65 -14.64
CA GLY A 53 22.28 19.23 -15.58
C GLY A 53 21.64 19.30 -16.97
N ALA A 54 21.93 20.36 -17.75
CA ALA A 54 21.26 20.74 -19.01
C ALA A 54 21.17 19.66 -20.11
N THR A 55 21.44 18.39 -19.81
CA THR A 55 21.61 17.29 -20.77
C THR A 55 20.79 16.04 -20.46
N GLN A 56 19.90 16.04 -19.44
CA GLN A 56 19.07 14.85 -19.20
C GLN A 56 17.83 14.88 -20.10
N PRO A 57 17.54 13.76 -20.81
CA PRO A 57 16.40 13.70 -21.67
C PRO A 57 15.10 13.80 -20.83
N THR A 58 14.20 14.70 -21.25
CA THR A 58 12.81 14.84 -20.74
C THR A 58 11.92 13.64 -21.09
N ARG A 59 12.52 12.51 -21.49
CA ARG A 59 11.80 11.30 -21.82
C ARG A 59 11.19 10.71 -20.54
N PRO A 60 9.92 10.28 -20.57
CA PRO A 60 9.30 9.57 -19.46
C PRO A 60 10.18 8.36 -19.03
N PRO A 61 10.38 8.15 -17.73
CA PRO A 61 11.13 6.99 -17.24
C PRO A 61 10.40 5.70 -17.56
N GLU A 62 11.15 4.64 -17.92
CA GLU A 62 10.63 3.28 -17.97
C GLU A 62 10.53 2.78 -16.52
N LEU A 63 9.33 2.90 -15.93
CA LEU A 63 9.10 2.57 -14.53
C LEU A 63 8.72 1.09 -14.31
N ALA A 64 8.13 0.45 -15.34
CA ALA A 64 7.85 -0.97 -15.29
C ALA A 64 9.14 -1.78 -15.45
N HIS A 65 9.30 -2.83 -14.64
CA HIS A 65 10.45 -3.75 -14.68
C HIS A 65 11.83 -3.04 -14.68
N TRP A 66 11.96 -1.89 -14.00
CA TRP A 66 13.20 -1.08 -13.94
C TRP A 66 14.43 -1.88 -13.49
N TRP A 67 14.24 -2.94 -12.68
CA TRP A 67 15.30 -3.83 -12.19
C TRP A 67 15.96 -4.64 -13.30
N SER A 68 15.29 -4.90 -14.42
CA SER A 68 15.88 -5.58 -15.57
C SER A 68 17.09 -4.85 -16.14
N ARG A 69 17.21 -3.51 -15.91
CA ARG A 69 18.37 -2.71 -16.27
C ARG A 69 19.62 -3.05 -15.45
N LEU A 70 19.48 -3.78 -14.35
CA LEU A 70 20.58 -4.35 -13.58
C LEU A 70 21.17 -5.61 -14.22
N ASN A 71 20.49 -6.17 -15.23
CA ASN A 71 20.92 -7.29 -16.05
C ASN A 71 21.37 -8.53 -15.24
N ASP A 72 20.57 -8.90 -14.22
CA ASP A 72 20.77 -10.10 -13.42
C ASP A 72 19.49 -10.96 -13.36
N PRO A 73 19.41 -12.06 -14.15
CA PRO A 73 18.22 -12.93 -14.17
C PRO A 73 17.86 -13.58 -12.83
N LEU A 74 18.83 -13.66 -11.90
CA LEU A 74 18.55 -14.20 -10.58
C LEU A 74 17.78 -13.16 -9.73
N LEU A 75 18.08 -11.88 -9.88
CA LEU A 75 17.30 -10.80 -9.27
C LEU A 75 15.87 -10.79 -9.83
N ASP A 76 15.71 -10.95 -11.16
CA ASP A 76 14.39 -11.02 -11.78
C ASP A 76 13.55 -12.15 -11.17
N SER A 77 14.12 -13.37 -11.06
CA SER A 77 13.47 -14.53 -10.42
C SER A 77 13.11 -14.28 -8.94
N LEU A 78 13.98 -13.62 -8.18
CA LEU A 78 13.69 -13.30 -6.76
C LEU A 78 12.56 -12.30 -6.60
N ILE A 79 12.46 -11.32 -7.49
CA ILE A 79 11.37 -10.34 -7.50
C ILE A 79 10.04 -11.03 -7.84
N GLU A 80 10.01 -11.91 -8.84
CA GLU A 80 8.82 -12.69 -9.17
C GLU A 80 8.37 -13.58 -7.99
N GLU A 81 9.31 -14.27 -7.34
CA GLU A 81 9.03 -15.06 -6.15
C GLU A 81 8.50 -14.21 -5.00
N ALA A 82 9.07 -13.01 -4.80
CA ALA A 82 8.61 -12.08 -3.77
C ALA A 82 7.20 -11.57 -4.05
N VAL A 83 6.90 -11.14 -5.28
CA VAL A 83 5.55 -10.69 -5.66
C VAL A 83 4.51 -11.79 -5.47
N ALA A 84 4.88 -13.05 -5.73
CA ALA A 84 3.98 -14.19 -5.56
C ALA A 84 3.78 -14.61 -4.09
N GLY A 85 4.85 -14.58 -3.27
CA GLY A 85 4.90 -15.18 -1.95
C GLY A 85 4.86 -14.22 -0.77
N ASN A 86 5.06 -12.92 -0.97
CA ASN A 86 5.19 -11.95 0.12
C ASN A 86 3.89 -11.76 0.90
N LEU A 87 4.00 -11.73 2.24
CA LEU A 87 2.85 -11.65 3.14
C LEU A 87 2.24 -10.25 3.21
N ASP A 88 3.00 -9.18 3.00
CA ASP A 88 2.47 -7.82 2.96
C ASP A 88 1.63 -7.61 1.70
N VAL A 89 2.05 -8.19 0.56
CA VAL A 89 1.26 -8.21 -0.67
C VAL A 89 -0.04 -9.01 -0.46
N ALA A 90 0.02 -10.15 0.21
CA ALA A 90 -1.17 -10.94 0.55
C ALA A 90 -2.13 -10.15 1.45
N SER A 91 -1.61 -9.40 2.42
CA SER A 91 -2.38 -8.50 3.29
C SER A 91 -3.02 -7.36 2.50
N ALA A 92 -2.28 -6.70 1.61
CA ALA A 92 -2.82 -5.62 0.76
C ALA A 92 -3.96 -6.12 -0.16
N LYS A 93 -3.83 -7.33 -0.74
CA LYS A 93 -4.92 -7.99 -1.48
C LYS A 93 -6.16 -8.21 -0.61
N ALA A 94 -5.99 -8.58 0.66
CA ALA A 94 -7.11 -8.76 1.59
C ALA A 94 -7.81 -7.43 1.87
N ARG A 95 -7.08 -6.32 2.03
CA ARG A 95 -7.66 -4.97 2.20
C ARG A 95 -8.50 -4.54 1.00
N ILE A 96 -8.09 -4.87 -0.23
CA ILE A 96 -8.92 -4.59 -1.42
C ILE A 96 -10.24 -5.39 -1.38
N ARG A 97 -10.21 -6.68 -0.97
CA ARG A 97 -11.44 -7.47 -0.81
C ARG A 97 -12.35 -6.91 0.28
N GLU A 98 -11.78 -6.45 1.40
CA GLU A 98 -12.49 -5.75 2.47
C GLU A 98 -13.14 -4.46 1.95
N ALA A 99 -12.39 -3.60 1.25
CA ALA A 99 -12.92 -2.37 0.68
C ALA A 99 -14.05 -2.62 -0.33
N ARG A 100 -13.93 -3.65 -1.17
CA ARG A 100 -15.00 -4.08 -2.09
C ARG A 100 -16.23 -4.60 -1.37
N ALA A 101 -16.06 -5.30 -0.25
CA ALA A 101 -17.18 -5.75 0.59
C ALA A 101 -17.87 -4.57 1.28
N SER A 102 -17.09 -3.61 1.80
CA SER A 102 -17.63 -2.38 2.40
C SER A 102 -18.40 -1.52 1.38
N TYR A 103 -17.92 -1.46 0.14
CA TYR A 103 -18.67 -0.79 -0.94
C TYR A 103 -19.98 -1.49 -1.24
N ARG A 104 -20.01 -2.84 -1.32
CA ARG A 104 -21.27 -3.60 -1.49
C ARG A 104 -22.22 -3.38 -0.32
N GLN A 105 -21.71 -3.34 0.91
CA GLN A 105 -22.49 -3.02 2.10
C GLN A 105 -23.13 -1.63 2.00
N SER A 106 -22.34 -0.61 1.62
CA SER A 106 -22.83 0.76 1.49
C SER A 106 -23.83 0.92 0.34
N THR A 107 -23.63 0.23 -0.78
CA THR A 107 -24.60 0.22 -1.89
C THR A 107 -25.86 -0.57 -1.55
N GLY A 108 -25.76 -1.59 -0.69
CA GLY A 108 -26.91 -2.32 -0.15
C GLY A 108 -27.88 -1.41 0.62
N ALA A 109 -27.36 -0.39 1.32
CA ALA A 109 -28.19 0.59 2.03
C ALA A 109 -29.06 1.47 1.12
N LEU A 110 -28.77 1.50 -0.19
CA LEU A 110 -29.61 2.19 -1.19
C LEU A 110 -30.84 1.38 -1.59
N LEU A 111 -30.92 0.11 -1.22
CA LEU A 111 -32.00 -0.82 -1.56
C LEU A 111 -32.92 -1.06 -0.37
N PRO A 112 -34.18 -1.45 -0.60
CA PRO A 112 -35.05 -1.89 0.48
C PRO A 112 -34.44 -3.08 1.25
N SER A 113 -34.58 -3.06 2.58
CA SER A 113 -34.35 -4.22 3.43
C SER A 113 -35.67 -4.90 3.81
N SER A 114 -35.65 -6.21 4.01
CA SER A 114 -36.77 -6.93 4.57
C SER A 114 -36.31 -7.97 5.59
N ASP A 115 -36.94 -7.98 6.73
CA ASP A 115 -36.68 -8.88 7.85
C ASP A 115 -37.88 -9.74 8.19
N GLY A 116 -37.65 -11.00 8.50
CA GLY A 116 -38.68 -11.89 9.04
C GLY A 116 -38.53 -12.02 10.55
N SER A 117 -39.59 -11.80 11.29
CA SER A 117 -39.59 -11.88 12.75
C SER A 117 -40.59 -12.91 13.26
N GLY A 118 -40.28 -13.56 14.37
CA GLY A 118 -41.20 -14.46 15.10
C GLY A 118 -40.94 -14.30 16.58
N SER A 119 -42.07 -14.18 17.35
CA SER A 119 -41.98 -14.07 18.80
C SER A 119 -43.03 -14.92 19.48
N SER A 120 -42.72 -15.37 20.68
CA SER A 120 -43.64 -16.04 21.61
C SER A 120 -43.43 -15.40 22.97
N GLN A 121 -44.47 -14.73 23.46
CA GLN A 121 -44.41 -13.98 24.73
C GLN A 121 -45.54 -14.40 25.66
N ARG A 122 -45.20 -14.71 26.91
CA ARG A 122 -46.18 -14.91 27.99
C ARG A 122 -46.18 -13.69 28.88
N SER A 123 -47.31 -12.99 28.96
CA SER A 123 -47.47 -11.80 29.77
C SER A 123 -48.52 -12.04 30.88
N LYS A 124 -48.29 -11.45 32.06
CA LYS A 124 -49.22 -11.37 33.15
C LYS A 124 -49.50 -9.91 33.41
N SER A 125 -50.75 -9.48 33.23
CA SER A 125 -51.21 -8.14 33.58
C SER A 125 -52.08 -8.19 34.82
N ASN A 126 -51.83 -7.31 35.79
CA ASN A 126 -52.68 -7.10 36.93
C ASN A 126 -53.63 -5.96 36.58
N GLY A 127 -54.93 -6.25 36.40
CA GLY A 127 -55.93 -5.22 36.16
C GLY A 127 -56.12 -4.35 37.39
N ALA A 128 -56.09 -3.03 37.23
CA ALA A 128 -56.41 -2.07 38.27
C ALA A 128 -57.96 -1.98 38.40
N GLY A 129 -58.54 -2.83 39.23
CA GLY A 129 -59.98 -2.82 39.53
C GLY A 129 -60.61 -4.25 39.51
N SER A 130 -60.96 -4.75 40.67
CA SER A 130 -61.62 -6.07 40.93
C SER A 130 -60.88 -7.30 40.39
N GLY A 131 -59.82 -7.69 41.06
CA GLY A 131 -59.58 -9.08 41.44
C GLY A 131 -59.20 -10.13 40.39
N GLY A 132 -58.45 -9.85 39.36
CA GLY A 132 -57.95 -10.89 38.46
C GLY A 132 -56.65 -10.59 37.76
N SER A 133 -55.60 -11.42 38.00
CA SER A 133 -54.44 -11.41 37.12
C SER A 133 -54.75 -12.20 35.85
N ASN A 134 -54.65 -11.58 34.68
CA ASN A 134 -54.76 -12.30 33.42
C ASN A 134 -53.37 -12.69 32.90
N THR A 135 -53.17 -13.98 32.67
CA THR A 135 -51.93 -14.49 32.04
C THR A 135 -52.28 -14.97 30.64
N ALA A 136 -51.70 -14.37 29.64
CA ALA A 136 -51.96 -14.70 28.25
C ALA A 136 -50.64 -15.00 27.50
N TRP A 137 -50.71 -15.92 26.55
CA TRP A 137 -49.67 -16.06 25.52
C TRP A 137 -50.00 -15.16 24.34
N ASN A 138 -48.96 -14.61 23.72
CA ASN A 138 -49.04 -13.94 22.43
C ASN A 138 -47.95 -14.52 21.52
N TYR A 139 -48.38 -15.06 20.40
CA TYR A 139 -47.54 -15.54 19.34
C TYR A 139 -47.63 -14.53 18.19
N GLN A 140 -46.52 -14.22 17.57
CA GLN A 140 -46.48 -13.29 16.43
C GLN A 140 -45.46 -13.79 15.42
N ALA A 141 -45.82 -13.71 14.13
CA ALA A 141 -44.89 -13.91 13.03
C ALA A 141 -45.16 -12.85 11.94
N GLY A 142 -44.10 -12.34 11.30
CA GLY A 142 -44.29 -11.28 10.31
C GLY A 142 -43.07 -10.98 9.49
N PHE A 143 -43.27 -10.12 8.50
CA PHE A 143 -42.24 -9.54 7.66
C PHE A 143 -42.32 -8.03 7.75
N ASP A 144 -41.17 -7.39 7.98
CA ASP A 144 -41.00 -5.97 7.98
C ASP A 144 -40.15 -5.58 6.75
N ALA A 145 -40.49 -4.51 6.05
CA ALA A 145 -39.72 -3.94 4.97
C ALA A 145 -39.50 -2.46 5.23
N THR A 146 -38.25 -2.01 5.04
CA THR A 146 -37.88 -0.62 5.21
C THR A 146 -37.01 -0.17 4.03
N TRP A 147 -37.30 0.99 3.47
CA TRP A 147 -36.50 1.61 2.44
C TRP A 147 -36.39 3.11 2.68
N GLU A 148 -35.17 3.59 2.89
CA GLU A 148 -34.89 5.01 2.97
C GLU A 148 -34.76 5.61 1.56
N LEU A 149 -35.60 6.60 1.27
CA LEU A 149 -35.50 7.39 0.06
C LEU A 149 -34.42 8.46 0.24
N ASP A 150 -33.23 8.19 -0.27
CA ASP A 150 -32.04 9.01 -0.10
C ASP A 150 -32.17 10.36 -0.87
N LEU A 151 -33.08 11.24 -0.42
CA LEU A 151 -33.41 12.49 -1.11
C LEU A 151 -32.26 13.50 -1.08
N PHE A 152 -31.49 13.53 0.00
CA PHE A 152 -30.35 14.44 0.20
C PHE A 152 -29.00 13.80 -0.04
N GLY A 153 -28.95 12.50 -0.39
CA GLY A 153 -27.77 11.84 -0.87
C GLY A 153 -26.83 11.30 0.22
N GLY A 154 -27.26 11.16 1.46
CA GLY A 154 -26.45 10.64 2.57
C GLY A 154 -25.89 9.24 2.30
N ASN A 155 -26.77 8.31 1.91
CA ASN A 155 -26.39 6.93 1.55
C ASN A 155 -25.54 6.91 0.26
N ARG A 156 -25.88 7.73 -0.75
CA ARG A 156 -25.06 7.86 -1.98
C ARG A 156 -23.68 8.40 -1.69
N ARG A 157 -23.51 9.40 -0.81
CA ARG A 157 -22.22 9.93 -0.37
C ARG A 157 -21.42 8.90 0.42
N THR A 158 -22.07 8.08 1.23
CA THR A 158 -21.44 6.96 1.94
C THR A 158 -20.93 5.90 0.96
N ALA A 159 -21.72 5.54 -0.05
CA ALA A 159 -21.30 4.64 -1.10
C ALA A 159 -20.16 5.22 -1.96
N GLU A 160 -20.21 6.51 -2.28
CA GLU A 160 -19.13 7.25 -2.96
C GLU A 160 -17.83 7.22 -2.14
N ALA A 161 -17.91 7.47 -0.83
CA ALA A 161 -16.75 7.37 0.05
C ALA A 161 -16.16 5.95 0.08
N ALA A 162 -17.01 4.93 0.12
CA ALA A 162 -16.57 3.53 0.07
C ALA A 162 -15.94 3.17 -1.29
N ARG A 163 -16.41 3.76 -2.40
CA ARG A 163 -15.81 3.60 -3.72
C ARG A 163 -14.39 4.17 -3.77
N TYR A 164 -14.17 5.39 -3.27
CA TYR A 164 -12.83 5.96 -3.14
C TYR A 164 -11.93 5.14 -2.21
N GLY A 165 -12.52 4.45 -1.22
CA GLY A 165 -11.81 3.50 -0.37
C GLY A 165 -11.25 2.30 -1.15
N ILE A 166 -11.95 1.80 -2.18
CA ILE A 166 -11.41 0.77 -3.09
C ILE A 166 -10.21 1.32 -3.86
N ASP A 167 -10.37 2.52 -4.45
CA ASP A 167 -9.31 3.14 -5.24
C ASP A 167 -8.04 3.37 -4.37
N ALA A 168 -8.21 3.80 -3.12
CA ALA A 168 -7.12 3.97 -2.17
C ALA A 168 -6.43 2.62 -1.81
N ALA A 169 -7.19 1.54 -1.62
CA ALA A 169 -6.65 0.22 -1.33
C ALA A 169 -5.90 -0.39 -2.54
N GLU A 170 -6.32 -0.07 -3.76
CA GLU A 170 -5.60 -0.49 -4.97
C GLU A 170 -4.26 0.24 -5.11
N GLU A 171 -4.19 1.53 -4.77
CA GLU A 171 -2.92 2.27 -4.75
C GLU A 171 -2.02 1.81 -3.58
N ASP A 172 -2.57 1.42 -2.43
CA ASP A 172 -1.82 0.80 -1.32
C ASP A 172 -1.15 -0.52 -1.74
N LEU A 173 -1.84 -1.37 -2.53
CA LEU A 173 -1.22 -2.56 -3.11
C LEU A 173 -0.05 -2.19 -4.05
N ARG A 174 -0.22 -1.18 -4.90
CA ARG A 174 0.85 -0.73 -5.80
C ARG A 174 2.06 -0.19 -5.03
N ASN A 175 1.82 0.57 -3.96
CA ASN A 175 2.86 1.07 -3.07
C ASN A 175 3.59 -0.06 -2.32
N THR A 176 2.84 -1.06 -1.88
CA THR A 176 3.40 -2.28 -1.26
C THR A 176 4.32 -3.02 -2.24
N LEU A 177 3.90 -3.19 -3.49
CA LEU A 177 4.71 -3.83 -4.54
C LEU A 177 5.96 -3.01 -4.86
N LEU A 178 5.84 -1.69 -5.01
CA LEU A 178 6.96 -0.79 -5.24
C LEU A 178 8.02 -0.91 -4.13
N THR A 179 7.58 -0.88 -2.88
CA THR A 179 8.45 -1.01 -1.71
C THR A 179 9.10 -2.39 -1.67
N LEU A 180 8.33 -3.46 -1.85
CA LEU A 180 8.83 -4.84 -1.86
C LEU A 180 9.93 -5.04 -2.90
N ILE A 181 9.69 -4.60 -4.15
CA ILE A 181 10.65 -4.75 -5.24
C ILE A 181 11.95 -4.00 -4.92
N GLY A 182 11.82 -2.77 -4.40
CA GLY A 182 12.96 -1.99 -3.96
C GLY A 182 13.75 -2.68 -2.85
N ASP A 183 13.06 -3.24 -1.87
CA ASP A 183 13.70 -3.94 -0.73
C ASP A 183 14.37 -5.24 -1.15
N VAL A 184 13.77 -6.03 -2.05
CA VAL A 184 14.39 -7.24 -2.62
C VAL A 184 15.66 -6.85 -3.39
N ALA A 185 15.59 -5.86 -4.28
CA ALA A 185 16.73 -5.41 -5.06
C ALA A 185 17.86 -4.87 -4.17
N SER A 186 17.53 -4.05 -3.17
CA SER A 186 18.48 -3.47 -2.22
C SER A 186 19.20 -4.55 -1.40
N ASN A 187 18.46 -5.49 -0.79
CA ASN A 187 19.05 -6.58 -0.02
C ASN A 187 19.88 -7.53 -0.89
N TYR A 188 19.45 -7.77 -2.13
CA TYR A 188 20.23 -8.57 -3.08
C TYR A 188 21.56 -7.90 -3.44
N VAL A 189 21.57 -6.60 -3.71
CA VAL A 189 22.77 -5.82 -4.02
C VAL A 189 23.72 -5.82 -2.82
N ASN A 190 23.20 -5.62 -1.59
CA ASN A 190 23.98 -5.70 -0.37
C ASN A 190 24.61 -7.09 -0.18
N LEU A 191 23.85 -8.15 -0.40
CA LEU A 191 24.35 -9.53 -0.32
C LEU A 191 25.52 -9.75 -1.29
N ARG A 192 25.42 -9.25 -2.55
CA ARG A 192 26.50 -9.33 -3.52
C ARG A 192 27.71 -8.49 -3.11
N GLY A 193 27.46 -7.32 -2.50
CA GLY A 193 28.50 -6.48 -1.91
C GLY A 193 29.27 -7.21 -0.80
N TYR A 194 28.58 -7.84 0.13
CA TYR A 194 29.23 -8.62 1.19
C TYR A 194 30.03 -9.80 0.66
N GLN A 195 29.53 -10.51 -0.35
CA GLN A 195 30.31 -11.59 -1.01
C GLN A 195 31.61 -11.05 -1.60
N ALA A 196 31.57 -9.90 -2.28
CA ALA A 196 32.75 -9.29 -2.88
C ALA A 196 33.75 -8.83 -1.80
N ARG A 197 33.27 -8.21 -0.71
CA ARG A 197 34.12 -7.75 0.42
C ARG A 197 34.73 -8.92 1.20
N ILE A 198 33.99 -10.01 1.44
CA ILE A 198 34.54 -11.24 2.04
C ILE A 198 35.66 -11.77 1.16
N ALA A 199 35.46 -11.87 -0.16
CA ALA A 199 36.48 -12.34 -1.07
C ALA A 199 37.71 -11.42 -1.11
N LEU A 200 37.53 -10.10 -1.01
CA LEU A 200 38.62 -9.12 -0.87
C LEU A 200 39.40 -9.37 0.43
N ALA A 201 38.71 -9.40 1.58
CA ALA A 201 39.35 -9.58 2.88
C ALA A 201 40.14 -10.90 2.96
N GLN A 202 39.59 -12.00 2.41
CA GLN A 202 40.31 -13.29 2.34
C GLN A 202 41.59 -13.21 1.50
N ARG A 203 41.53 -12.61 0.31
CA ARG A 203 42.72 -12.45 -0.54
C ARG A 203 43.77 -11.56 0.12
N THR A 204 43.34 -10.44 0.71
CA THR A 204 44.24 -9.51 1.41
C THR A 204 44.88 -10.17 2.62
N ALA A 205 44.11 -10.87 3.47
CA ALA A 205 44.66 -11.60 4.61
C ALA A 205 45.64 -12.69 4.18
N SER A 206 45.38 -13.40 3.09
CA SER A 206 46.35 -14.38 2.54
C SER A 206 47.66 -13.73 2.10
N SER A 207 47.59 -12.58 1.40
CA SER A 207 48.78 -11.82 1.00
C SER A 207 49.57 -11.27 2.20
N GLN A 208 48.84 -10.80 3.23
CA GLN A 208 49.46 -10.26 4.45
C GLN A 208 50.14 -11.39 5.29
N ARG A 209 49.55 -12.59 5.30
CA ARG A 209 50.24 -13.76 5.92
C ARG A 209 51.53 -14.11 5.17
N GLU A 210 51.54 -14.11 3.83
CA GLU A 210 52.75 -14.33 3.07
C GLU A 210 53.84 -13.27 3.39
N THR A 211 53.39 -11.99 3.53
CA THR A 211 54.29 -10.88 3.92
C THR A 211 54.83 -11.13 5.36
N ALA A 212 54.00 -11.60 6.29
CA ALA A 212 54.40 -11.92 7.66
C ALA A 212 55.44 -13.09 7.71
N ASP A 213 55.27 -14.11 6.89
CA ASP A 213 56.21 -15.23 6.79
C ASP A 213 57.53 -14.81 6.21
N ILE A 214 57.54 -13.96 5.18
CA ILE A 214 58.77 -13.35 4.61
C ILE A 214 59.47 -12.53 5.70
N THR A 215 58.73 -11.73 6.47
CA THR A 215 59.30 -10.88 7.52
C THR A 215 59.88 -11.72 8.64
N ARG A 216 59.26 -12.85 9.02
CA ARG A 216 59.77 -13.81 10.00
C ARG A 216 61.09 -14.44 9.50
N ASN A 217 61.14 -14.91 8.27
CA ASN A 217 62.36 -15.49 7.69
C ASN A 217 63.53 -14.45 7.68
N LYS A 218 63.21 -13.16 7.35
CA LYS A 218 64.20 -12.08 7.44
C LYS A 218 64.67 -11.81 8.88
N PHE A 219 63.79 -11.90 9.85
CA PHE A 219 64.12 -11.78 11.28
C PHE A 219 65.04 -12.93 11.73
N GLU A 220 64.75 -14.16 11.35
CA GLU A 220 65.61 -15.31 11.64
C GLU A 220 67.00 -15.18 10.99
N ALA A 221 67.09 -14.53 9.83
CA ALA A 221 68.34 -14.17 9.15
C ALA A 221 69.04 -12.88 9.69
N GLY A 222 68.42 -12.22 10.72
CA GLY A 222 68.95 -10.99 11.30
C GLY A 222 68.71 -9.72 10.45
N ALA A 223 67.85 -9.78 9.42
CA ALA A 223 67.59 -8.71 8.49
C ALA A 223 66.25 -7.94 8.71
N ALA A 224 65.49 -8.31 9.77
CA ALA A 224 64.28 -7.64 10.22
C ALA A 224 64.22 -7.63 11.75
N SER A 225 63.35 -6.79 12.35
CA SER A 225 63.13 -6.69 13.79
C SER A 225 61.96 -7.58 14.26
N SER A 226 61.95 -7.93 15.55
CA SER A 226 60.78 -8.60 16.17
C SER A 226 59.52 -7.73 16.15
N LEU A 227 59.70 -6.40 16.14
CA LEU A 227 58.62 -5.42 15.95
C LEU A 227 57.95 -5.56 14.56
N ASP A 228 58.75 -5.76 13.52
CA ASP A 228 58.21 -5.95 12.16
C ASP A 228 57.41 -7.24 12.06
N VAL A 229 57.87 -8.33 12.66
CA VAL A 229 57.14 -9.60 12.72
C VAL A 229 55.83 -9.46 13.47
N ALA A 230 55.83 -8.76 14.62
CA ALA A 230 54.63 -8.52 15.42
C ALA A 230 53.61 -7.67 14.63
N ASN A 231 54.04 -6.60 13.98
CA ASN A 231 53.22 -5.74 13.15
C ASN A 231 52.61 -6.48 11.93
N ALA A 232 53.43 -7.30 11.25
CA ALA A 232 52.96 -8.10 10.11
C ALA A 232 51.87 -9.11 10.52
N THR A 233 52.11 -9.83 11.63
CA THR A 233 51.15 -10.79 12.17
C THR A 233 49.89 -10.12 12.66
N GLY A 234 50.02 -8.98 13.37
CA GLY A 234 48.87 -8.18 13.84
C GLY A 234 48.01 -7.66 12.68
N GLN A 235 48.65 -7.20 11.59
CA GLN A 235 47.94 -6.70 10.41
C GLN A 235 47.14 -7.79 9.70
N ALA A 236 47.68 -8.99 9.53
CA ALA A 236 46.99 -10.11 8.93
C ALA A 236 45.77 -10.53 9.80
N ALA A 237 45.98 -10.66 11.12
CA ALA A 237 44.91 -10.98 12.05
C ALA A 237 43.81 -9.91 12.08
N ASN A 238 44.15 -8.64 12.01
CA ASN A 238 43.17 -7.55 11.96
C ASN A 238 42.31 -7.62 10.69
N THR A 239 42.91 -7.91 9.53
CA THR A 239 42.13 -8.11 8.28
C THR A 239 41.23 -9.33 8.38
N GLU A 240 41.73 -10.46 8.95
CA GLU A 240 40.92 -11.64 9.17
C GLU A 240 39.75 -11.41 10.12
N ALA A 241 39.91 -10.57 11.14
CA ALA A 241 38.84 -10.22 12.08
C ALA A 241 37.66 -9.48 11.44
N THR A 242 37.85 -8.89 10.23
CA THR A 242 36.72 -8.29 9.47
C THR A 242 35.83 -9.34 8.81
N ILE A 243 36.32 -10.55 8.54
CA ILE A 243 35.59 -11.59 7.81
C ILE A 243 34.35 -12.08 8.58
N PRO A 244 34.41 -12.39 9.88
CA PRO A 244 33.21 -12.78 10.65
C PRO A 244 32.09 -11.74 10.59
N SER A 245 32.38 -10.46 10.78
CA SER A 245 31.38 -9.39 10.71
C SER A 245 30.71 -9.29 9.32
N LEU A 246 31.50 -9.41 8.26
CA LEU A 246 30.98 -9.43 6.88
C LEU A 246 30.12 -10.67 6.61
N ARG A 247 30.47 -11.83 7.21
CA ARG A 247 29.62 -13.05 7.11
C ARG A 247 28.31 -12.89 7.86
N THR A 248 28.30 -12.22 9.01
CA THR A 248 27.06 -11.89 9.72
C THR A 248 26.15 -11.02 8.85
N SER A 249 26.69 -9.93 8.30
CA SER A 249 25.91 -9.05 7.41
C SER A 249 25.41 -9.77 6.13
N TYR A 250 26.21 -10.68 5.58
CA TYR A 250 25.79 -11.55 4.48
C TYR A 250 24.62 -12.44 4.88
N ALA A 251 24.67 -13.07 6.05
CA ALA A 251 23.61 -13.93 6.55
C ALA A 251 22.32 -13.14 6.83
N GLU A 252 22.43 -11.93 7.41
CA GLU A 252 21.29 -11.04 7.64
C GLU A 252 20.59 -10.65 6.33
N ALA A 253 21.35 -10.28 5.31
CA ALA A 253 20.80 -9.96 3.98
C ALA A 253 20.15 -11.20 3.33
N LEU A 254 20.74 -12.38 3.48
CA LEU A 254 20.18 -13.65 3.01
C LEU A 254 18.85 -13.97 3.70
N HIS A 255 18.81 -13.87 5.02
CA HIS A 255 17.62 -14.13 5.83
C HIS A 255 16.49 -13.14 5.48
N ARG A 256 16.84 -11.87 5.30
CA ARG A 256 15.86 -10.84 4.88
C ARG A 256 15.24 -11.16 3.52
N LEU A 257 16.04 -11.60 2.54
CA LEU A 257 15.54 -12.05 1.24
C LEU A 257 14.58 -13.24 1.35
N GLY A 258 14.89 -14.21 2.23
CA GLY A 258 13.97 -15.32 2.53
C GLY A 258 12.60 -14.82 3.01
N VAL A 259 12.59 -13.89 3.97
CA VAL A 259 11.35 -13.29 4.50
C VAL A 259 10.61 -12.50 3.41
N LEU A 260 11.33 -11.70 2.62
CA LEU A 260 10.72 -10.90 1.53
C LEU A 260 10.07 -11.77 0.45
N THR A 261 10.61 -12.97 0.21
CA THR A 261 10.01 -13.96 -0.72
C THR A 261 8.93 -14.83 -0.07
N GLY A 262 8.58 -14.59 1.21
CA GLY A 262 7.60 -15.39 1.95
C GLY A 262 8.09 -16.78 2.33
N GLN A 263 9.40 -17.00 2.39
CA GLN A 263 10.04 -18.28 2.67
C GLN A 263 10.76 -18.24 4.03
N ALA A 264 11.18 -19.43 4.52
CA ALA A 264 12.02 -19.50 5.69
C ALA A 264 13.36 -18.75 5.47
N PRO A 265 13.95 -18.12 6.49
CA PRO A 265 15.14 -17.28 6.34
C PRO A 265 16.31 -17.92 5.59
N SER A 266 16.53 -19.24 5.76
CA SER A 266 17.63 -19.97 5.11
C SER A 266 17.26 -20.61 3.76
N ALA A 267 16.02 -20.48 3.29
CA ALA A 267 15.54 -21.20 2.09
C ALA A 267 16.32 -20.85 0.81
N LEU A 268 16.86 -19.63 0.74
CA LEU A 268 17.58 -19.13 -0.42
C LEU A 268 19.11 -19.41 -0.37
N GLU A 269 19.62 -20.07 0.67
CA GLU A 269 21.06 -20.28 0.85
C GLU A 269 21.71 -20.97 -0.36
N SER A 270 21.16 -22.09 -0.80
CA SER A 270 21.69 -22.85 -1.93
C SER A 270 21.69 -22.02 -3.23
N LYS A 271 20.63 -21.23 -3.46
CA LYS A 271 20.42 -20.39 -4.64
C LYS A 271 21.40 -19.20 -4.68
N LEU A 272 21.76 -18.63 -3.51
CA LEU A 272 22.56 -17.42 -3.38
C LEU A 272 24.03 -17.65 -2.98
N LYS A 273 24.40 -18.90 -2.61
CA LYS A 273 25.76 -19.26 -2.20
C LYS A 273 26.83 -18.92 -3.23
N LYS A 274 26.55 -19.11 -4.51
CA LYS A 274 27.50 -18.82 -5.60
C LYS A 274 27.71 -17.30 -5.70
N SER A 275 28.94 -16.85 -5.54
CA SER A 275 29.29 -15.43 -5.71
C SER A 275 29.09 -14.99 -7.17
N LYS A 276 28.52 -13.81 -7.34
CA LYS A 276 28.34 -13.12 -8.62
C LYS A 276 28.76 -11.65 -8.48
N PRO A 277 29.06 -10.96 -9.59
CA PRO A 277 29.37 -9.54 -9.56
C PRO A 277 28.22 -8.71 -8.97
N ILE A 278 28.55 -7.58 -8.36
CA ILE A 278 27.57 -6.58 -7.94
C ILE A 278 26.86 -6.05 -9.19
N PRO A 279 25.50 -6.11 -9.24
CA PRO A 279 24.74 -5.58 -10.38
C PRO A 279 25.01 -4.10 -10.63
N ARG A 280 24.95 -3.68 -11.88
CA ARG A 280 25.20 -2.28 -12.26
C ARG A 280 24.09 -1.75 -13.17
N PRO A 281 23.53 -0.57 -12.86
CA PRO A 281 22.50 0.02 -13.70
C PRO A 281 23.09 0.49 -15.06
N LYS A 282 22.29 0.30 -16.13
CA LYS A 282 22.60 0.91 -17.43
C LYS A 282 22.21 2.39 -17.39
N LEU A 283 23.15 3.27 -17.70
CA LEU A 283 23.00 4.73 -17.74
C LEU A 283 22.90 5.22 -19.20
N PRO A 284 22.30 6.39 -19.50
CA PRO A 284 21.67 7.35 -18.59
C PRO A 284 20.28 6.89 -18.09
N ILE A 285 19.81 7.48 -16.98
CA ILE A 285 18.50 7.21 -16.38
C ILE A 285 17.60 8.42 -16.66
N PRO A 286 16.51 8.28 -17.42
CA PRO A 286 15.52 9.34 -17.57
C PRO A 286 14.80 9.58 -16.22
N THR A 287 14.68 10.85 -15.83
CA THR A 287 14.03 11.25 -14.56
C THR A 287 12.64 11.88 -14.75
N GLY A 288 12.22 12.14 -16.00
CA GLY A 288 10.96 12.81 -16.27
C GLY A 288 10.89 14.25 -15.77
N ILE A 289 9.68 14.75 -15.57
CA ILE A 289 9.42 16.09 -15.01
C ILE A 289 8.70 15.97 -13.65
N PRO A 290 8.85 16.97 -12.74
CA PRO A 290 8.22 16.91 -11.40
C PRO A 290 6.73 16.66 -11.40
N ALA A 291 5.98 17.20 -12.36
CA ALA A 291 4.54 17.03 -12.44
C ALA A 291 4.07 15.57 -12.68
N GLU A 292 4.92 14.71 -13.26
CA GLU A 292 4.61 13.30 -13.50
C GLU A 292 4.48 12.49 -12.22
N ILE A 293 5.17 12.88 -11.14
CA ILE A 293 5.10 12.21 -9.82
C ILE A 293 3.66 12.06 -9.32
N LEU A 294 2.82 13.08 -9.54
CA LEU A 294 1.41 13.03 -9.13
C LEU A 294 0.62 11.89 -9.79
N ASN A 295 1.10 11.40 -10.92
CA ASN A 295 0.44 10.34 -11.69
C ASN A 295 1.15 8.98 -11.55
N THR A 296 2.45 8.97 -11.26
CA THR A 296 3.26 7.74 -11.23
C THR A 296 3.39 7.14 -9.84
N ARG A 297 3.45 7.97 -8.79
CA ARG A 297 3.64 7.50 -7.42
C ARG A 297 2.36 6.99 -6.77
N PRO A 298 2.33 5.70 -6.36
CA PRO A 298 1.15 5.12 -5.73
C PRO A 298 0.81 5.73 -4.36
N ASP A 299 1.79 6.12 -3.55
CA ASP A 299 1.58 6.76 -2.24
C ASP A 299 0.90 8.13 -2.36
N VAL A 300 1.30 8.93 -3.35
CA VAL A 300 0.66 10.22 -3.65
C VAL A 300 -0.78 10.02 -4.13
N ARG A 301 -1.00 9.04 -5.00
CA ARG A 301 -2.33 8.68 -5.52
C ARG A 301 -3.23 8.13 -4.42
N MET A 302 -2.69 7.31 -3.52
CA MET A 302 -3.41 6.81 -2.35
C MET A 302 -3.89 7.97 -1.45
N ALA A 303 -3.00 8.91 -1.14
CA ALA A 303 -3.34 10.07 -0.32
C ALA A 303 -4.40 10.96 -0.98
N GLU A 304 -4.36 11.11 -2.31
CA GLU A 304 -5.36 11.83 -3.10
C GLU A 304 -6.72 11.11 -3.06
N ARG A 305 -6.76 9.78 -3.21
CA ARG A 305 -8.00 9.00 -3.11
C ARG A 305 -8.59 9.04 -1.70
N GLN A 306 -7.77 9.06 -0.66
CA GLN A 306 -8.21 9.25 0.73
C GLN A 306 -8.84 10.63 0.94
N LEU A 307 -8.26 11.69 0.38
CA LEU A 307 -8.87 13.03 0.40
C LEU A 307 -10.24 13.03 -0.28
N ALA A 308 -10.39 12.36 -1.43
CA ALA A 308 -11.68 12.21 -2.11
C ALA A 308 -12.69 11.46 -1.22
N GLN A 309 -12.27 10.39 -0.57
CA GLN A 309 -13.08 9.62 0.36
C GLN A 309 -13.62 10.49 1.49
N TYR A 310 -12.76 11.27 2.13
CA TYR A 310 -13.17 12.12 3.25
C TYR A 310 -13.97 13.35 2.80
N THR A 311 -13.81 13.81 1.56
CA THR A 311 -14.71 14.82 0.97
C THR A 311 -16.13 14.27 0.81
N ALA A 312 -16.29 13.04 0.36
CA ALA A 312 -17.61 12.40 0.28
C ALA A 312 -18.24 12.18 1.67
N ARG A 313 -17.43 11.85 2.70
CA ARG A 313 -17.91 11.74 4.09
C ARG A 313 -18.44 13.06 4.65
N VAL A 314 -17.89 14.22 4.25
CA VAL A 314 -18.46 15.51 4.59
C VAL A 314 -19.88 15.61 4.04
N GLY A 315 -20.10 15.19 2.79
CA GLY A 315 -21.42 15.19 2.18
C GLY A 315 -22.42 14.29 2.91
N ALA A 316 -22.00 13.11 3.39
CA ALA A 316 -22.84 12.24 4.21
C ALA A 316 -23.24 12.91 5.53
N ALA A 317 -22.28 13.46 6.28
CA ALA A 317 -22.56 14.16 7.54
C ALA A 317 -23.40 15.44 7.37
N GLU A 318 -23.31 16.12 6.22
CA GLU A 318 -24.21 17.23 5.89
C GLU A 318 -25.64 16.74 5.61
N ALA A 319 -25.79 15.58 4.94
CA ALA A 319 -27.10 15.02 4.65
C ALA A 319 -27.90 14.67 5.92
N ASP A 320 -27.24 14.25 6.99
CA ASP A 320 -27.87 13.93 8.28
C ASP A 320 -28.57 15.15 8.94
N ARG A 321 -28.32 16.35 8.46
CA ARG A 321 -28.95 17.60 8.94
C ARG A 321 -30.28 17.88 8.24
N PHE A 322 -30.60 17.14 7.20
CA PHE A 322 -31.82 17.29 6.40
C PHE A 322 -32.88 16.26 6.79
N PRO A 323 -34.16 16.49 6.43
CA PRO A 323 -35.21 15.50 6.66
C PRO A 323 -34.92 14.17 5.96
N SER A 324 -35.22 13.04 6.62
CA SER A 324 -35.20 11.71 6.02
C SER A 324 -36.61 11.21 5.74
N VAL A 325 -36.79 10.53 4.61
CA VAL A 325 -38.05 9.91 4.20
C VAL A 325 -37.82 8.41 4.00
N SER A 326 -38.58 7.60 4.73
CA SER A 326 -38.55 6.13 4.61
C SER A 326 -39.90 5.58 4.19
N LEU A 327 -39.91 4.56 3.36
CA LEU A 327 -41.08 3.75 3.10
C LEU A 327 -41.03 2.54 4.03
N LEU A 328 -42.09 2.38 4.83
CA LEU A 328 -42.23 1.30 5.78
C LEU A 328 -43.37 0.38 5.32
N GLY A 329 -43.15 -0.95 5.40
CA GLY A 329 -44.17 -1.96 5.14
C GLY A 329 -44.08 -3.04 6.21
N ASN A 330 -45.21 -3.45 6.72
CA ASN A 330 -45.30 -4.56 7.68
C ASN A 330 -46.49 -5.47 7.30
N ILE A 331 -46.29 -6.77 7.38
CA ILE A 331 -47.34 -7.78 7.35
C ILE A 331 -47.06 -8.79 8.44
N ALA A 332 -47.99 -8.95 9.36
CA ALA A 332 -47.83 -9.84 10.51
C ALA A 332 -49.13 -10.59 10.85
N THR A 333 -48.98 -11.75 11.42
CA THR A 333 -50.06 -12.52 12.03
C THR A 333 -49.79 -12.65 13.52
N SER A 334 -50.82 -12.58 14.33
CA SER A 334 -50.71 -12.72 15.79
C SER A 334 -51.93 -13.44 16.40
N GLY A 335 -51.69 -14.19 17.47
CA GLY A 335 -52.75 -14.93 18.17
C GLY A 335 -52.36 -15.42 19.54
N ALA A 336 -53.36 -15.89 20.32
CA ALA A 336 -53.17 -16.45 21.64
C ALA A 336 -52.66 -17.90 21.60
N GLN A 337 -52.85 -18.60 20.50
CA GLN A 337 -52.36 -19.94 20.22
C GLN A 337 -51.50 -19.95 18.95
N ILE A 338 -50.56 -20.90 18.87
CA ILE A 338 -49.66 -20.98 17.69
C ILE A 338 -50.46 -21.30 16.40
N GLY A 339 -51.61 -21.99 16.52
CA GLY A 339 -52.52 -22.30 15.41
C GLY A 339 -53.13 -21.05 14.80
N ASP A 340 -53.43 -20.03 15.60
CA ASP A 340 -54.04 -18.78 15.16
C ASP A 340 -53.21 -18.04 14.11
N LEU A 341 -51.88 -18.30 14.06
CA LEU A 341 -50.98 -17.70 13.10
C LEU A 341 -51.28 -18.09 11.64
N ALA A 342 -52.01 -19.19 11.43
CA ALA A 342 -52.43 -19.67 10.11
C ALA A 342 -53.78 -19.10 9.66
N ASP A 343 -54.52 -18.42 10.55
CA ASP A 343 -55.83 -17.89 10.25
C ASP A 343 -55.74 -16.55 9.46
N HIS A 344 -56.50 -16.44 8.38
CA HIS A 344 -56.58 -15.20 7.57
C HIS A 344 -57.06 -14.00 8.39
N SER A 345 -57.89 -14.22 9.39
CA SER A 345 -58.42 -13.16 10.26
C SER A 345 -57.39 -12.57 11.22
N SER A 346 -56.25 -13.24 11.44
CA SER A 346 -55.17 -12.76 12.29
C SER A 346 -54.14 -11.94 11.54
N ILE A 347 -54.22 -11.83 10.20
CA ILE A 347 -53.26 -11.08 9.37
C ILE A 347 -53.58 -9.60 9.43
N ALA A 348 -52.60 -8.82 9.86
CA ALA A 348 -52.59 -7.36 9.79
C ALA A 348 -51.45 -6.88 8.89
N TRP A 349 -51.68 -5.79 8.18
CA TRP A 349 -50.63 -5.16 7.35
C TRP A 349 -50.73 -3.65 7.40
N SER A 350 -49.58 -3.00 7.25
CA SER A 350 -49.51 -1.55 7.09
C SER A 350 -48.42 -1.21 6.05
N PHE A 351 -48.66 -0.13 5.30
CA PHE A 351 -47.68 0.40 4.36
C PHE A 351 -47.85 1.91 4.28
N GLY A 352 -46.72 2.64 4.29
CA GLY A 352 -46.76 4.08 4.14
C GLY A 352 -45.39 4.77 4.24
N PRO A 353 -45.29 6.06 3.83
CA PRO A 353 -44.12 6.86 4.06
C PRO A 353 -44.06 7.32 5.52
N SER A 354 -42.81 7.43 6.02
CA SER A 354 -42.44 8.06 7.30
C SER A 354 -41.50 9.19 7.03
N LEU A 355 -41.77 10.36 7.59
CA LEU A 355 -40.90 11.55 7.52
C LEU A 355 -40.31 11.83 8.91
N SER A 356 -38.99 11.90 9.00
CA SER A 356 -38.27 12.35 10.20
C SER A 356 -37.55 13.68 9.91
N VAL A 357 -37.79 14.68 10.75
CA VAL A 357 -37.20 16.02 10.62
C VAL A 357 -36.40 16.33 11.88
N PRO A 358 -35.07 16.51 11.77
CA PRO A 358 -34.24 16.85 12.93
C PRO A 358 -34.44 18.35 13.33
N LEU A 359 -35.33 18.63 14.29
CA LEU A 359 -35.60 20.00 14.70
C LEU A 359 -34.60 20.57 15.71
N PHE A 360 -34.24 19.75 16.72
CA PHE A 360 -33.28 20.18 17.76
C PHE A 360 -32.51 18.99 18.31
N HIS A 361 -31.18 19.03 18.15
CA HIS A 361 -30.25 17.98 18.62
C HIS A 361 -29.08 18.60 19.41
N GLY A 362 -29.28 19.74 20.10
CA GLY A 362 -28.25 20.36 20.93
C GLY A 362 -26.93 20.69 20.17
N GLY A 363 -26.99 20.91 18.85
CA GLY A 363 -25.81 21.16 18.02
C GLY A 363 -25.07 19.92 17.55
N GLN A 364 -25.47 18.69 17.92
CA GLN A 364 -24.76 17.44 17.61
C GLN A 364 -24.54 17.25 16.11
N LEU A 365 -25.56 17.42 15.28
CA LEU A 365 -25.46 17.23 13.83
C LEU A 365 -24.53 18.26 13.14
N ALA A 366 -24.55 19.50 13.61
CA ALA A 366 -23.63 20.52 13.12
C ALA A 366 -22.18 20.18 13.49
N ALA A 367 -21.95 19.78 14.75
CA ALA A 367 -20.63 19.35 15.22
C ALA A 367 -20.13 18.10 14.48
N ALA A 368 -20.99 17.13 14.12
CA ALA A 368 -20.62 15.98 13.32
C ALA A 368 -20.13 16.39 11.91
N ALA A 369 -20.80 17.34 11.27
CA ALA A 369 -20.35 17.89 9.99
C ALA A 369 -19.00 18.65 10.14
N ASP A 370 -18.80 19.38 11.23
CA ASP A 370 -17.52 20.06 11.49
C ASP A 370 -16.37 19.06 11.74
N VAL A 371 -16.65 17.95 12.44
CA VAL A 371 -15.68 16.84 12.60
C VAL A 371 -15.31 16.28 11.23
N ALA A 372 -16.28 16.00 10.36
CA ALA A 372 -16.02 15.49 9.01
C ALA A 372 -15.19 16.47 8.16
N ARG A 373 -15.46 17.77 8.25
CA ARG A 373 -14.67 18.83 7.59
C ARG A 373 -13.23 18.86 8.10
N ALA A 374 -13.04 18.83 9.42
CA ALA A 374 -11.70 18.80 10.02
C ALA A 374 -10.91 17.55 9.63
N GLN A 375 -11.56 16.38 9.52
CA GLN A 375 -10.95 15.18 9.02
C GLN A 375 -10.53 15.33 7.55
N ARG A 376 -11.40 15.84 6.68
CA ARG A 376 -11.05 16.15 5.28
C ARG A 376 -9.83 17.06 5.21
N ASP A 377 -9.75 18.10 6.03
CA ASP A 377 -8.63 19.04 6.06
C ASP A 377 -7.32 18.35 6.48
N GLN A 378 -7.36 17.37 7.41
CA GLN A 378 -6.22 16.54 7.75
C GLN A 378 -5.73 15.72 6.54
N TYR A 379 -6.64 15.12 5.78
CA TYR A 379 -6.26 14.35 4.58
C TYR A 379 -5.78 15.24 3.43
N PHE A 380 -6.26 16.48 3.34
CA PHE A 380 -5.69 17.47 2.42
C PHE A 380 -4.24 17.82 2.77
N ILE A 381 -3.96 18.04 4.07
CA ILE A 381 -2.60 18.30 4.54
C ILE A 381 -1.70 17.07 4.32
N ALA A 382 -2.20 15.88 4.59
CA ALA A 382 -1.48 14.61 4.33
C ALA A 382 -1.15 14.43 2.84
N TYR A 383 -2.09 14.72 1.94
CA TYR A 383 -1.85 14.72 0.49
C TYR A 383 -0.75 15.72 0.10
N LYS A 384 -0.83 16.96 0.62
CA LYS A 384 0.22 17.98 0.36
C LYS A 384 1.58 17.55 0.88
N SER A 385 1.64 16.95 2.06
CA SER A 385 2.88 16.41 2.63
C SER A 385 3.44 15.27 1.79
N SER A 386 2.61 14.34 1.32
CA SER A 386 3.01 13.25 0.43
C SER A 386 3.64 13.75 -0.87
N VAL A 387 3.07 14.83 -1.47
CA VAL A 387 3.63 15.46 -2.67
C VAL A 387 5.01 16.06 -2.39
N LEU A 388 5.16 16.81 -1.28
CA LEU A 388 6.44 17.45 -0.94
C LEU A 388 7.52 16.41 -0.62
N ASN A 389 7.20 15.37 0.12
CA ASN A 389 8.11 14.27 0.42
C ASN A 389 8.54 13.54 -0.86
N ALA A 390 7.61 13.34 -1.79
CA ALA A 390 7.91 12.71 -3.08
C ALA A 390 8.90 13.54 -3.91
N LEU A 391 8.75 14.87 -3.93
CA LEU A 391 9.69 15.76 -4.60
C LEU A 391 11.07 15.70 -3.94
N GLU A 392 11.13 15.76 -2.60
CA GLU A 392 12.36 15.67 -1.83
C GLU A 392 13.09 14.36 -2.10
N GLU A 393 12.41 13.23 -2.08
CA GLU A 393 13.00 11.90 -2.33
C GLU A 393 13.64 11.82 -3.73
N VAL A 394 12.98 12.36 -4.76
CA VAL A 394 13.56 12.35 -6.13
C VAL A 394 14.78 13.27 -6.21
N GLU A 395 14.70 14.50 -5.68
CA GLU A 395 15.85 15.43 -5.68
C GLU A 395 17.03 14.82 -4.95
N ASN A 396 16.82 14.23 -3.78
CA ASN A 396 17.86 13.57 -3.00
C ASN A 396 18.47 12.39 -3.76
N ALA A 397 17.65 11.56 -4.41
CA ALA A 397 18.13 10.41 -5.17
C ALA A 397 18.92 10.81 -6.43
N ILE A 398 18.53 11.90 -7.11
CA ILE A 398 19.29 12.46 -8.25
C ILE A 398 20.67 12.93 -7.79
N VAL A 399 20.72 13.70 -6.70
CA VAL A 399 21.98 14.20 -6.14
C VAL A 399 22.85 13.04 -5.65
N GLY A 400 22.29 12.10 -4.87
CA GLY A 400 23.01 10.94 -4.36
C GLY A 400 23.70 10.16 -5.48
N LEU A 401 22.94 9.74 -6.49
CA LEU A 401 23.47 8.99 -7.62
C LEU A 401 24.56 9.77 -8.39
N SER A 402 24.37 11.07 -8.57
CA SER A 402 25.33 11.92 -9.27
C SER A 402 26.64 12.01 -8.49
N GLN A 403 26.58 12.32 -7.21
CA GLN A 403 27.77 12.51 -6.38
C GLN A 403 28.51 11.18 -6.12
N GLU A 404 27.78 10.08 -5.92
CA GLU A 404 28.40 8.77 -5.71
C GLU A 404 29.16 8.29 -6.97
N ARG A 405 28.67 8.60 -8.15
CA ARG A 405 29.40 8.32 -9.41
C ARG A 405 30.71 9.09 -9.49
N ILE A 406 30.73 10.36 -9.09
CA ILE A 406 31.94 11.17 -9.04
C ILE A 406 32.94 10.58 -8.03
N ARG A 407 32.43 10.22 -6.82
CA ARG A 407 33.19 9.55 -5.75
C ARG A 407 33.81 8.24 -6.24
N TYR A 408 33.02 7.38 -6.88
CA TYR A 408 33.52 6.14 -7.47
C TYR A 408 34.66 6.35 -8.44
N GLY A 409 34.59 7.34 -9.31
CA GLY A 409 35.68 7.68 -10.24
C GLY A 409 36.98 8.04 -9.50
N LYS A 410 36.88 8.82 -8.41
CA LYS A 410 38.06 9.18 -7.60
C LYS A 410 38.61 7.98 -6.82
N LEU A 411 37.75 7.14 -6.26
CA LEU A 411 38.16 5.91 -5.58
C LEU A 411 38.81 4.90 -6.52
N ALA A 412 38.35 4.80 -7.77
CA ALA A 412 38.97 3.94 -8.76
C ALA A 412 40.40 4.39 -9.10
N THR A 413 40.64 5.72 -9.27
CA THR A 413 41.98 6.28 -9.49
C THR A 413 42.88 6.04 -8.28
N SER A 414 42.38 6.29 -7.05
CA SER A 414 43.11 6.07 -5.80
C SER A 414 43.49 4.59 -5.62
N THR A 415 42.53 3.67 -5.84
CA THR A 415 42.78 2.23 -5.75
C THR A 415 43.87 1.77 -6.73
N GLN A 416 43.89 2.30 -7.96
CA GLN A 416 44.90 1.95 -8.94
C GLN A 416 46.30 2.43 -8.48
N ALA A 417 46.41 3.64 -7.94
CA ALA A 417 47.66 4.18 -7.44
C ALA A 417 48.19 3.40 -6.24
N TYR A 418 47.32 3.09 -5.26
CA TYR A 418 47.71 2.29 -4.08
C TYR A 418 48.06 0.85 -4.44
N ARG A 419 47.46 0.27 -5.47
CA ARG A 419 47.86 -1.06 -5.96
C ARG A 419 49.28 -1.05 -6.51
N GLN A 420 49.62 -0.05 -7.34
CA GLN A 420 50.97 0.11 -7.83
C GLN A 420 51.96 0.34 -6.68
N ALA A 421 51.61 1.19 -5.70
CA ALA A 421 52.45 1.44 -4.53
C ALA A 421 52.71 0.16 -3.71
N ALA A 422 51.67 -0.62 -3.45
CA ALA A 422 51.79 -1.89 -2.69
C ALA A 422 52.64 -2.92 -3.44
N ASP A 423 52.47 -3.05 -4.75
CA ASP A 423 53.27 -3.98 -5.56
C ASP A 423 54.76 -3.56 -5.59
N LEU A 424 55.02 -2.26 -5.72
CA LEU A 424 56.40 -1.72 -5.65
C LEU A 424 57.00 -1.90 -4.25
N ALA A 425 56.28 -1.55 -3.17
CA ALA A 425 56.74 -1.69 -1.80
C ALA A 425 57.12 -3.15 -1.47
N ARG A 426 56.24 -4.12 -1.86
CA ARG A 426 56.53 -5.56 -1.68
C ARG A 426 57.79 -5.99 -2.44
N THR A 427 57.99 -5.52 -3.68
CA THR A 427 59.13 -5.87 -4.50
C THR A 427 60.42 -5.32 -3.89
N LEU A 428 60.44 -4.05 -3.50
CA LEU A 428 61.58 -3.38 -2.85
C LEU A 428 61.89 -4.02 -1.49
N TYR A 429 60.89 -4.40 -0.69
CA TYR A 429 61.09 -5.09 0.56
C TYR A 429 61.71 -6.49 0.38
N LYS A 430 61.23 -7.26 -0.62
CA LYS A 430 61.81 -8.56 -0.98
C LYS A 430 63.28 -8.46 -1.32
N SER A 431 63.69 -7.41 -2.08
CA SER A 431 65.07 -7.15 -2.46
C SER A 431 65.92 -6.50 -1.35
N GLY A 432 65.31 -6.12 -0.22
CA GLY A 432 66.02 -5.43 0.88
C GLY A 432 66.21 -3.95 0.69
N SER A 433 65.56 -3.32 -0.32
CA SER A 433 65.73 -1.90 -0.68
C SER A 433 64.72 -0.98 0.00
N SER A 434 63.74 -1.50 0.76
CA SER A 434 62.80 -0.71 1.57
C SER A 434 62.49 -1.36 2.92
N SER A 435 61.90 -0.58 3.82
CA SER A 435 61.52 -1.03 5.16
C SER A 435 60.20 -1.86 5.12
N PHE A 436 59.96 -2.69 6.19
CA PHE A 436 58.68 -3.32 6.37
C PHE A 436 57.53 -2.31 6.55
N LEU A 437 57.81 -1.16 7.14
CA LEU A 437 56.81 -0.11 7.39
C LEU A 437 56.23 0.43 6.07
N ASP A 438 57.02 0.57 5.02
CA ASP A 438 56.57 0.99 3.70
C ASP A 438 55.56 -0.01 3.10
N VAL A 439 55.83 -1.31 3.27
CA VAL A 439 54.91 -2.39 2.84
C VAL A 439 53.63 -2.34 3.65
N LEU A 440 53.72 -2.21 4.96
CA LEU A 440 52.59 -2.16 5.88
C LEU A 440 51.62 -1.02 5.53
N ASP A 441 52.18 0.20 5.33
CA ASP A 441 51.39 1.38 4.99
C ASP A 441 50.73 1.27 3.61
N ALA A 442 51.49 0.76 2.60
CA ALA A 442 50.97 0.56 1.26
C ALA A 442 49.85 -0.53 1.23
N GLU A 443 49.99 -1.64 1.95
CA GLU A 443 48.99 -2.69 2.04
C GLU A 443 47.72 -2.25 2.77
N ARG A 444 47.85 -1.46 3.85
CA ARG A 444 46.72 -0.88 4.57
C ARG A 444 45.93 0.08 3.66
N SER A 445 46.65 0.96 2.99
CA SER A 445 46.08 1.95 2.08
C SER A 445 45.36 1.26 0.89
N LEU A 446 45.97 0.23 0.32
CA LEU A 446 45.36 -0.56 -0.77
C LEU A 446 44.07 -1.24 -0.30
N TYR A 447 44.09 -1.97 0.83
CA TYR A 447 42.93 -2.66 1.34
C TYR A 447 41.77 -1.69 1.62
N SER A 448 42.07 -0.56 2.28
CA SER A 448 41.09 0.49 2.55
C SER A 448 40.49 1.06 1.26
N ALA A 449 41.30 1.33 0.25
CA ALA A 449 40.86 1.88 -1.04
C ALA A 449 40.01 0.84 -1.82
N GLU A 450 40.42 -0.43 -1.85
CA GLU A 450 39.66 -1.49 -2.51
C GLU A 450 38.32 -1.75 -1.82
N ASP A 451 38.24 -1.74 -0.50
CA ASP A 451 37.00 -1.90 0.26
C ASP A 451 36.06 -0.70 0.04
N ALA A 452 36.59 0.52 0.08
CA ALA A 452 35.83 1.74 -0.22
C ALA A 452 35.30 1.75 -1.66
N LEU A 453 36.09 1.27 -2.64
CA LEU A 453 35.64 1.15 -4.03
C LEU A 453 34.52 0.13 -4.21
N LEU A 454 34.58 -1.00 -3.49
CA LEU A 454 33.48 -2.00 -3.48
C LEU A 454 32.23 -1.43 -2.82
N ALA A 455 32.35 -0.74 -1.70
CA ALA A 455 31.25 -0.07 -1.02
C ALA A 455 30.58 0.97 -1.92
N SER A 456 31.37 1.83 -2.57
CA SER A 456 30.89 2.83 -3.53
C SER A 456 30.17 2.20 -4.73
N ARG A 457 30.59 1.02 -5.17
CA ARG A 457 29.89 0.26 -6.23
C ARG A 457 28.51 -0.23 -5.80
N VAL A 458 28.38 -0.67 -4.56
CA VAL A 458 27.10 -1.03 -3.96
C VAL A 458 26.21 0.22 -3.89
N GLU A 459 26.75 1.33 -3.40
CA GLU A 459 26.02 2.59 -3.18
C GLU A 459 25.46 3.16 -4.49
N ILE A 460 26.21 3.16 -5.59
CA ILE A 460 25.67 3.57 -6.92
C ILE A 460 24.40 2.76 -7.28
N THR A 461 24.38 1.47 -6.96
CA THR A 461 23.23 0.64 -7.28
C THR A 461 22.11 0.87 -6.30
N GLN A 462 22.39 1.16 -5.04
CA GLN A 462 21.39 1.55 -4.02
C GLN A 462 20.74 2.89 -4.39
N ASP A 463 21.54 3.89 -4.77
CA ASP A 463 21.04 5.19 -5.23
C ASP A 463 20.16 5.06 -6.49
N TYR A 464 20.55 4.15 -7.40
CA TYR A 464 19.70 3.81 -8.55
C TYR A 464 18.35 3.23 -8.13
N ILE A 465 18.35 2.28 -7.20
CA ILE A 465 17.12 1.67 -6.65
C ILE A 465 16.27 2.74 -5.97
N ALA A 466 16.88 3.60 -5.15
CA ALA A 466 16.20 4.69 -4.48
C ALA A 466 15.56 5.67 -5.49
N LEU A 467 16.27 6.02 -6.57
CA LEU A 467 15.74 6.87 -7.63
C LEU A 467 14.52 6.21 -8.33
N GLN A 468 14.59 4.91 -8.64
CA GLN A 468 13.47 4.20 -9.27
C GLN A 468 12.24 4.13 -8.35
N LYS A 469 12.45 3.89 -7.04
CA LYS A 469 11.38 3.96 -6.03
C LYS A 469 10.78 5.37 -5.96
N ALA A 470 11.61 6.39 -5.88
CA ALA A 470 11.18 7.77 -5.79
C ALA A 470 10.39 8.25 -7.03
N LEU A 471 10.72 7.75 -8.22
CA LEU A 471 9.97 8.00 -9.45
C LEU A 471 8.65 7.21 -9.56
N GLY A 472 8.37 6.31 -8.62
CA GLY A 472 7.17 5.47 -8.64
C GLY A 472 7.32 4.20 -9.50
N GLY A 473 8.55 3.74 -9.72
CA GLY A 473 8.84 2.52 -10.48
C GLY A 473 8.26 1.27 -9.81
N GLY A 474 7.39 0.53 -10.50
CA GLY A 474 6.62 -0.54 -9.91
C GLY A 474 6.40 -1.75 -10.81
N TRP A 475 5.54 -2.63 -10.33
CA TRP A 475 5.11 -3.85 -10.98
C TRP A 475 3.92 -3.58 -11.91
N ASP A 476 4.00 -3.97 -13.17
CA ASP A 476 2.93 -3.89 -14.16
C ASP A 476 2.26 -5.25 -14.45
N GLY A 477 2.78 -6.33 -13.84
CA GLY A 477 2.24 -7.67 -13.96
C GLY A 477 0.90 -7.83 -13.25
N ARG A 478 0.13 -8.85 -13.66
CA ARG A 478 -1.16 -9.16 -13.03
C ARG A 478 -0.94 -9.77 -11.64
N VAL A 479 -1.63 -9.22 -10.65
CA VAL A 479 -1.71 -9.73 -9.29
C VAL A 479 -3.13 -10.24 -9.05
N ARG A 480 -3.29 -11.51 -8.67
CA ARG A 480 -4.61 -12.10 -8.38
C ARG A 480 -5.11 -11.59 -7.03
N ILE A 481 -6.18 -10.79 -7.03
CA ILE A 481 -6.74 -10.16 -5.84
C ILE A 481 -7.82 -11.05 -5.20
N ASP A 482 -8.56 -11.79 -6.01
CA ASP A 482 -9.79 -12.46 -5.60
C ASP A 482 -9.56 -13.79 -4.85
N GLU A 483 -8.35 -14.32 -4.86
CA GLU A 483 -8.00 -15.55 -4.14
C GLU A 483 -7.77 -15.25 -2.64
N PRO A 484 -8.59 -15.81 -1.72
CA PRO A 484 -8.37 -15.65 -0.28
C PRO A 484 -7.14 -16.47 0.17
N ALA A 485 -6.38 -15.92 1.12
CA ALA A 485 -5.26 -16.64 1.74
C ALA A 485 -5.73 -17.80 2.62
N ILE A 486 -6.96 -17.71 3.16
CA ILE A 486 -7.63 -18.76 3.93
C ILE A 486 -8.90 -19.12 3.20
N VAL A 487 -9.07 -20.41 2.90
CA VAL A 487 -10.30 -20.95 2.33
C VAL A 487 -11.11 -21.54 3.46
N ASP A 488 -12.23 -20.88 3.82
CA ASP A 488 -13.16 -21.42 4.82
C ASP A 488 -13.80 -22.71 4.29
N ARG A 489 -13.62 -23.80 5.02
CA ARG A 489 -14.40 -25.02 4.73
C ARG A 489 -15.84 -24.73 5.09
N PRO A 490 -16.81 -24.90 4.17
CA PRO A 490 -18.22 -24.69 4.50
C PRO A 490 -18.63 -25.67 5.60
N LYS A 491 -18.79 -25.16 6.82
CA LYS A 491 -19.63 -25.84 7.80
C LYS A 491 -21.02 -25.82 7.19
N THR A 492 -21.72 -26.99 7.17
CA THR A 492 -23.09 -27.13 6.72
C THR A 492 -23.90 -25.90 7.13
N ARG A 493 -24.24 -25.06 6.15
CA ARG A 493 -25.08 -23.88 6.40
C ARG A 493 -26.44 -24.37 6.88
N PRO A 494 -27.02 -23.84 7.99
CA PRO A 494 -28.45 -23.93 8.17
C PRO A 494 -29.07 -23.30 6.92
N VAL A 495 -30.13 -23.95 6.40
CA VAL A 495 -30.86 -23.47 5.21
C VAL A 495 -31.49 -22.13 5.57
N VAL A 496 -30.79 -21.05 5.25
CA VAL A 496 -31.30 -19.69 5.24
C VAL A 496 -31.29 -19.25 3.78
N PHE A 497 -32.46 -18.87 3.31
CA PHE A 497 -32.78 -18.44 1.94
C PHE A 497 -31.63 -17.73 1.23
N VAL A 498 -31.25 -18.26 0.05
CA VAL A 498 -30.24 -17.73 -0.80
C VAL A 498 -30.72 -16.39 -1.39
N GLN A 499 -30.02 -15.31 -1.09
CA GLN A 499 -30.11 -14.10 -1.88
C GLN A 499 -29.31 -14.33 -3.18
N HIS A 500 -30.01 -14.28 -4.30
CA HIS A 500 -29.42 -14.21 -5.65
C HIS A 500 -29.07 -12.75 -6.01
#